data_f244348238b9fed3b34913bf1ac433f7
#
_entry.id   f244348238b9fed3b34913bf1ac433f7
#
_cell.length_a   1.000
_cell.length_b   1.000
_cell.length_c   1.000
_cell.angle_alpha   90.00
_cell.angle_beta   90.00
_cell.angle_gamma   90.00
#
_symmetry.space_group_name_H-M   'P 1'
#
loop_
_entity.id
_entity.type
_entity.pdbx_description
1 polymer ?
#
loop_
_entity_poly.entity_id
_entity_poly.type
_entity_poly.pdbx_seq_one_letter_code
_entity_poly.pdbx_strand_id
1 'polypeptide(L)'
;MNQPNSDIASEGSLAGQFMAAFRNMLMNIDDMLPATVVSYDDKTNRAVIKPLVMMVSTQGQKVGRAAVPNIPVFRFGGGGFFIRMPIKAGDFGWLKANDRDISLIFQRGGLEDEPNTARLHTFSDAMFFPDTLKGWLIDGKNADALVIQSMDGSVCLSLHEGKAVLDSPVLEVNVPETTFNGNVTVNGNQAVNGNSDSNGGTMKHNGKDIGSTHRHDGVQSGNSNSGVPI
;
A
#
# COMPACT_ATOMS: atom_id res chain seq x y z
N MET A 1 1.33 24.12 28.60
CA MET A 1 1.34 24.70 27.24
C MET A 1 1.73 26.15 27.38
N ASN A 2 2.91 26.54 26.93
CA ASN A 2 3.32 27.96 26.94
C ASN A 2 2.40 28.67 25.98
N GLN A 3 1.66 29.67 26.51
CA GLN A 3 1.07 30.70 25.67
C GLN A 3 2.20 31.31 24.84
N PRO A 4 1.98 31.62 23.55
CA PRO A 4 2.97 32.38 22.81
C PRO A 4 3.18 33.70 23.56
N ASN A 5 4.41 33.90 24.01
CA ASN A 5 4.84 35.09 24.69
C ASN A 5 4.54 36.27 23.75
N SER A 6 3.43 36.98 24.00
CA SER A 6 3.23 38.25 23.35
C SER A 6 4.30 39.17 23.96
N ASP A 7 5.27 39.57 23.16
CA ASP A 7 6.24 40.56 23.55
C ASP A 7 5.49 41.84 23.84
N ILE A 8 5.36 42.19 25.13
CA ILE A 8 4.66 43.39 25.62
C ILE A 8 5.22 44.65 24.93
N ALA A 9 6.49 44.65 24.51
CA ALA A 9 7.10 45.71 23.74
C ALA A 9 6.51 45.89 22.33
N SER A 10 5.83 44.89 21.79
CA SER A 10 5.16 44.96 20.49
C SER A 10 3.68 45.35 20.57
N GLU A 11 3.08 45.31 21.77
CA GLU A 11 1.69 45.75 21.98
C GLU A 11 1.55 47.27 21.77
N GLY A 12 0.75 47.65 20.77
CA GLY A 12 0.50 49.04 20.42
C GLY A 12 1.43 49.65 19.36
N SER A 13 2.49 48.96 18.95
CA SER A 13 3.31 49.38 17.81
C SER A 13 2.72 48.89 16.47
N LEU A 14 2.94 49.67 15.40
CA LEU A 14 2.54 49.26 14.04
C LEU A 14 3.18 47.93 13.65
N ALA A 15 4.43 47.70 13.99
CA ALA A 15 5.14 46.44 13.77
C ALA A 15 4.49 45.27 14.52
N GLY A 16 4.09 45.48 15.78
CA GLY A 16 3.37 44.46 16.57
C GLY A 16 2.00 44.12 15.98
N GLN A 17 1.28 45.09 15.47
CA GLN A 17 -0.01 44.88 14.80
C GLN A 17 0.17 44.06 13.50
N PHE A 18 1.17 44.36 12.68
CA PHE A 18 1.50 43.57 11.49
C PHE A 18 1.91 42.13 11.85
N MET A 19 2.73 41.95 12.86
CA MET A 19 3.14 40.63 13.34
C MET A 19 1.94 39.81 13.84
N ALA A 20 1.02 40.44 14.58
CA ALA A 20 -0.21 39.79 15.06
C ALA A 20 -1.14 39.40 13.90
N ALA A 21 -1.35 40.31 12.93
CA ALA A 21 -2.15 40.05 11.75
C ALA A 21 -1.56 38.89 10.89
N PHE A 22 -0.25 38.92 10.66
CA PHE A 22 0.45 37.88 9.91
C PHE A 22 0.38 36.52 10.63
N ARG A 23 0.58 36.50 11.95
CA ARG A 23 0.45 35.31 12.77
C ARG A 23 -0.97 34.73 12.72
N ASN A 24 -2.00 35.59 12.81
CA ASN A 24 -3.39 35.16 12.67
C ASN A 24 -3.69 34.61 11.29
N MET A 25 -3.13 35.19 10.23
CA MET A 25 -3.28 34.69 8.87
C MET A 25 -2.63 33.29 8.73
N LEU A 26 -1.42 33.11 9.24
CA LEU A 26 -0.73 31.81 9.23
C LEU A 26 -1.49 30.73 10.02
N MET A 27 -2.12 31.08 11.15
CA MET A 27 -2.91 30.12 11.94
C MET A 27 -4.20 29.66 11.24
N ASN A 28 -4.67 30.39 10.23
CA ASN A 28 -5.85 30.06 9.43
C ASN A 28 -5.50 29.35 8.11
N ILE A 29 -4.21 29.11 7.83
CA ILE A 29 -3.76 28.35 6.69
C ILE A 29 -3.75 26.87 7.08
N ASP A 30 -4.52 26.06 6.37
CA ASP A 30 -4.40 24.59 6.44
C ASP A 30 -3.24 24.15 5.56
N ASP A 31 -2.36 23.31 6.09
CA ASP A 31 -1.28 22.69 5.32
C ASP A 31 -1.38 21.16 5.39
N MET A 32 -0.74 20.52 6.35
CA MET A 32 -0.75 19.07 6.51
C MET A 32 -0.99 18.70 7.97
N LEU A 33 -1.98 17.86 8.22
CA LEU A 33 -2.28 17.37 9.56
C LEU A 33 -2.47 15.84 9.56
N PRO A 34 -2.10 15.17 10.66
CA PRO A 34 -2.51 13.79 10.88
C PRO A 34 -4.03 13.71 10.93
N ALA A 35 -4.58 12.69 10.31
CA ALA A 35 -6.01 12.53 10.16
C ALA A 35 -6.43 11.07 10.20
N THR A 36 -7.72 10.82 10.38
CA THR A 36 -8.31 9.48 10.35
C THR A 36 -9.47 9.43 9.37
N VAL A 37 -9.65 8.26 8.78
CA VAL A 37 -10.77 7.97 7.88
C VAL A 37 -12.04 7.76 8.69
N VAL A 38 -13.10 8.49 8.37
CA VAL A 38 -14.45 8.29 8.93
C VAL A 38 -15.23 7.29 8.05
N SER A 39 -15.16 7.49 6.74
CA SER A 39 -15.72 6.56 5.75
C SER A 39 -14.97 6.66 4.43
N TYR A 40 -15.01 5.58 3.65
CA TYR A 40 -14.36 5.52 2.34
C TYR A 40 -15.26 4.84 1.32
N ASP A 41 -15.33 5.41 0.14
CA ASP A 41 -15.99 4.82 -1.05
C ASP A 41 -14.92 4.45 -2.09
N ASP A 42 -14.70 3.15 -2.25
CA ASP A 42 -13.71 2.62 -3.17
C ASP A 42 -14.05 2.86 -4.65
N LYS A 43 -15.34 2.96 -5.00
CA LYS A 43 -15.78 3.19 -6.38
C LYS A 43 -15.38 4.57 -6.87
N THR A 44 -15.49 5.57 -6.01
CA THR A 44 -15.15 6.96 -6.33
C THR A 44 -13.77 7.35 -5.89
N ASN A 45 -13.07 6.51 -5.10
CA ASN A 45 -11.81 6.81 -4.43
C ASN A 45 -11.89 8.08 -3.58
N ARG A 46 -13.00 8.25 -2.84
CA ARG A 46 -13.28 9.39 -1.99
C ARG A 46 -13.53 8.97 -0.55
N ALA A 47 -13.10 9.81 0.38
CA ALA A 47 -13.26 9.58 1.81
C ALA A 47 -13.84 10.78 2.53
N VAL A 48 -14.43 10.52 3.69
CA VAL A 48 -14.69 11.51 4.73
C VAL A 48 -13.54 11.41 5.73
N ILE A 49 -12.79 12.49 5.90
CA ILE A 49 -11.54 12.53 6.68
C ILE A 49 -11.69 13.49 7.85
N LYS A 50 -11.27 13.06 9.04
CA LYS A 50 -11.27 13.87 10.25
C LYS A 50 -9.86 14.22 10.67
N PRO A 51 -9.44 15.51 10.65
CA PRO A 51 -8.17 15.94 11.21
C PRO A 51 -8.11 15.65 12.72
N LEU A 52 -6.95 15.18 13.20
CA LEU A 52 -6.76 14.75 14.60
C LEU A 52 -6.22 15.87 15.49
N VAL A 53 -5.58 16.89 14.92
CA VAL A 53 -5.09 18.04 15.68
C VAL A 53 -6.25 18.97 15.99
N MET A 54 -6.59 19.07 17.28
CA MET A 54 -7.65 19.96 17.77
C MET A 54 -7.23 21.41 17.67
N MET A 55 -8.20 22.29 17.44
CA MET A 55 -8.04 23.72 17.66
C MET A 55 -8.10 24.05 19.15
N VAL A 56 -7.50 25.16 19.54
CA VAL A 56 -7.61 25.69 20.90
C VAL A 56 -8.26 27.06 20.80
N SER A 57 -9.39 27.24 21.48
CA SER A 57 -10.08 28.51 21.54
C SER A 57 -9.24 29.54 22.32
N THR A 58 -9.59 30.81 22.19
CA THR A 58 -8.97 31.93 22.96
C THR A 58 -9.12 31.76 24.48
N GLN A 59 -10.08 30.95 24.92
CA GLN A 59 -10.30 30.57 26.32
C GLN A 59 -9.55 29.31 26.74
N GLY A 60 -8.68 28.73 25.87
CA GLY A 60 -7.92 27.51 26.14
C GLY A 60 -8.72 26.21 26.01
N GLN A 61 -9.96 26.27 25.50
CA GLN A 61 -10.78 25.07 25.30
C GLN A 61 -10.34 24.31 24.04
N LYS A 62 -10.27 22.99 24.13
CA LYS A 62 -9.99 22.10 22.99
C LYS A 62 -11.24 21.94 22.15
N VAL A 63 -11.15 22.27 20.88
CA VAL A 63 -12.24 22.16 19.90
C VAL A 63 -11.81 21.20 18.80
N GLY A 64 -12.55 20.08 18.65
CA GLY A 64 -12.31 19.14 17.56
C GLY A 64 -12.63 19.76 16.20
N ARG A 65 -11.81 19.49 15.21
CA ARG A 65 -12.11 19.88 13.82
C ARG A 65 -13.26 19.03 13.28
N ALA A 66 -14.09 19.62 12.42
CA ALA A 66 -15.11 18.87 11.70
C ALA A 66 -14.48 17.87 10.72
N ALA A 67 -15.19 16.77 10.43
CA ALA A 67 -14.80 15.89 9.34
C ALA A 67 -15.04 16.58 7.99
N VAL A 68 -14.13 16.35 7.05
CA VAL A 68 -14.15 16.95 5.71
C VAL A 68 -14.58 15.87 4.72
N PRO A 69 -15.70 16.05 4.03
CA PRO A 69 -16.21 15.05 3.08
C PRO A 69 -15.55 15.18 1.70
N ASN A 70 -15.73 14.14 0.89
CA ASN A 70 -15.38 14.11 -0.52
C ASN A 70 -13.87 14.31 -0.83
N ILE A 71 -13.02 13.89 0.08
CA ILE A 71 -11.56 14.01 -0.06
C ILE A 71 -11.03 12.89 -0.97
N PRO A 72 -10.28 13.20 -2.04
CA PRO A 72 -9.60 12.18 -2.85
C PRO A 72 -8.52 11.49 -2.01
N VAL A 73 -8.43 10.15 -2.17
CA VAL A 73 -7.39 9.37 -1.51
C VAL A 73 -6.26 9.11 -2.48
N PHE A 74 -5.03 9.39 -2.06
CA PHE A 74 -3.85 9.13 -2.85
C PHE A 74 -3.71 7.63 -3.15
N ARG A 75 -3.44 7.31 -4.42
CA ARG A 75 -3.05 5.98 -4.89
C ARG A 75 -1.70 6.09 -5.58
N PHE A 76 -0.81 5.18 -5.24
CA PHE A 76 0.47 5.11 -5.94
C PHE A 76 0.25 4.47 -7.31
N GLY A 77 0.31 5.26 -8.37
CA GLY A 77 -0.02 4.77 -9.71
C GLY A 77 0.57 5.59 -10.83
N GLY A 78 0.67 4.96 -12.00
CA GLY A 78 1.16 5.54 -13.24
C GLY A 78 1.23 4.50 -14.35
N GLY A 79 1.28 4.92 -15.63
CA GLY A 79 1.44 4.01 -16.78
C GLY A 79 0.35 2.94 -16.91
N GLY A 80 -0.86 3.20 -16.42
CA GLY A 80 -1.97 2.23 -16.43
C GLY A 80 -1.99 1.25 -15.26
N PHE A 81 -1.07 1.37 -14.29
CA PHE A 81 -1.01 0.54 -13.08
C PHE A 81 -1.20 1.39 -11.82
N PHE A 82 -1.72 0.80 -10.77
CA PHE A 82 -1.81 1.43 -9.44
C PHE A 82 -1.77 0.40 -8.31
N ILE A 83 -1.36 0.85 -7.14
CA ILE A 83 -1.44 0.08 -5.89
C ILE A 83 -2.67 0.57 -5.13
N ARG A 84 -3.62 -0.34 -4.86
CA ARG A 84 -4.82 -0.08 -4.08
C ARG A 84 -4.63 -0.63 -2.67
N MET A 85 -4.83 0.21 -1.68
CA MET A 85 -4.92 -0.18 -0.28
C MET A 85 -6.41 -0.32 0.12
N PRO A 86 -6.80 -1.37 0.86
CA PRO A 86 -8.19 -1.57 1.31
C PRO A 86 -8.51 -0.68 2.50
N ILE A 87 -8.65 0.63 2.25
CA ILE A 87 -8.89 1.67 3.26
C ILE A 87 -10.20 1.44 4.02
N LYS A 88 -10.17 1.61 5.34
CA LYS A 88 -11.31 1.42 6.24
C LYS A 88 -11.50 2.62 7.16
N ALA A 89 -12.69 2.73 7.74
CA ALA A 89 -12.94 3.65 8.84
C ALA A 89 -12.00 3.36 10.02
N GLY A 90 -11.39 4.41 10.56
CA GLY A 90 -10.38 4.33 11.60
C GLY A 90 -8.93 4.30 11.10
N ASP A 91 -8.69 4.08 9.82
CA ASP A 91 -7.33 4.12 9.27
C ASP A 91 -6.73 5.51 9.43
N PHE A 92 -5.43 5.52 9.69
CA PHE A 92 -4.62 6.72 9.87
C PHE A 92 -4.01 7.19 8.54
N GLY A 93 -3.67 8.46 8.48
CA GLY A 93 -2.93 9.06 7.38
C GLY A 93 -2.76 10.56 7.55
N TRP A 94 -2.42 11.21 6.46
CA TRP A 94 -2.11 12.63 6.42
C TRP A 94 -3.08 13.35 5.47
N LEU A 95 -3.72 14.38 5.97
CA LEU A 95 -4.58 15.27 5.17
C LEU A 95 -3.75 16.49 4.76
N LYS A 96 -3.46 16.60 3.46
CA LYS A 96 -2.68 17.68 2.87
C LYS A 96 -3.60 18.62 2.09
N ALA A 97 -3.68 19.87 2.47
CA ALA A 97 -4.38 20.90 1.70
C ALA A 97 -3.60 21.24 0.42
N ASN A 98 -4.31 21.48 -0.66
CA ASN A 98 -3.72 22.01 -1.89
C ASN A 98 -3.73 23.55 -1.86
N ASP A 99 -2.83 24.15 -2.61
CA ASP A 99 -2.69 25.62 -2.70
C ASP A 99 -3.95 26.28 -3.24
N ARG A 100 -4.68 25.61 -4.10
CA ARG A 100 -5.85 26.09 -4.82
C ARG A 100 -6.97 25.06 -4.81
N ASP A 101 -8.15 25.53 -5.18
CA ASP A 101 -9.30 24.67 -5.47
C ASP A 101 -9.01 23.80 -6.71
N ILE A 102 -8.98 22.48 -6.49
CA ILE A 102 -8.68 21.46 -7.54
C ILE A 102 -9.93 20.76 -8.05
N SER A 103 -11.12 21.22 -7.68
CA SER A 103 -12.37 20.51 -7.98
C SER A 103 -12.64 20.34 -9.48
N LEU A 104 -12.34 21.38 -10.29
CA LEU A 104 -12.52 21.31 -11.75
C LEU A 104 -11.57 20.32 -12.40
N ILE A 105 -10.33 20.22 -11.93
CA ILE A 105 -9.34 19.26 -12.43
C ILE A 105 -9.88 17.82 -12.31
N PHE A 106 -10.47 17.48 -11.15
CA PHE A 106 -11.09 16.16 -10.96
C PHE A 106 -12.36 15.96 -11.78
N GLN A 107 -13.20 16.98 -11.93
CA GLN A 107 -14.42 16.89 -12.74
C GLN A 107 -14.11 16.68 -14.23
N ARG A 108 -13.02 17.23 -14.71
CA ARG A 108 -12.58 17.15 -16.11
C ARG A 108 -11.55 16.05 -16.38
N GLY A 109 -11.38 15.11 -15.44
CA GLY A 109 -10.51 13.95 -15.63
C GLY A 109 -9.01 14.27 -15.71
N GLY A 110 -8.55 15.33 -15.03
CA GLY A 110 -7.15 15.72 -14.97
C GLY A 110 -6.70 16.69 -16.08
N LEU A 111 -7.63 17.28 -16.84
CA LEU A 111 -7.31 18.33 -17.80
C LEU A 111 -7.02 19.65 -17.08
N GLU A 112 -6.13 20.44 -17.67
CA GLU A 112 -5.80 21.78 -17.18
C GLU A 112 -7.03 22.69 -17.12
N ASP A 113 -7.17 23.40 -15.99
CA ASP A 113 -8.27 24.32 -15.72
C ASP A 113 -7.90 25.37 -14.68
N GLU A 114 -8.69 26.44 -14.61
CA GLU A 114 -8.61 27.45 -13.56
C GLU A 114 -9.17 26.94 -12.22
N PRO A 115 -8.80 27.54 -11.07
CA PRO A 115 -9.44 27.22 -9.80
C PRO A 115 -10.92 27.61 -9.83
N ASN A 116 -11.81 26.70 -9.40
CA ASN A 116 -13.27 26.98 -9.35
C ASN A 116 -13.64 28.08 -8.36
N THR A 117 -12.85 28.28 -7.31
CA THR A 117 -13.06 29.29 -6.28
C THR A 117 -11.75 29.98 -5.90
N ALA A 118 -11.85 31.10 -5.19
CA ALA A 118 -10.69 31.84 -4.67
C ALA A 118 -10.09 31.23 -3.39
N ARG A 119 -10.54 30.04 -2.94
CA ARG A 119 -10.01 29.38 -1.74
C ARG A 119 -8.53 29.05 -1.89
N LEU A 120 -7.81 29.21 -0.79
CA LEU A 120 -6.39 28.94 -0.65
C LEU A 120 -6.17 28.06 0.58
N HIS A 121 -5.31 27.05 0.50
CA HIS A 121 -4.83 26.28 1.64
C HIS A 121 -5.95 25.84 2.59
N THR A 122 -6.98 25.19 2.08
CA THR A 122 -8.10 24.68 2.87
C THR A 122 -8.26 23.18 2.73
N PHE A 123 -8.65 22.51 3.82
CA PHE A 123 -8.90 21.07 3.79
C PHE A 123 -10.11 20.67 2.94
N SER A 124 -10.96 21.61 2.51
CA SER A 124 -11.99 21.32 1.50
C SER A 124 -11.41 20.91 0.15
N ASP A 125 -10.18 21.30 -0.13
CA ASP A 125 -9.45 21.00 -1.37
C ASP A 125 -8.23 20.12 -1.11
N ALA A 126 -8.30 19.29 -0.07
CA ALA A 126 -7.19 18.43 0.35
C ALA A 126 -7.13 17.10 -0.41
N MET A 127 -6.02 16.40 -0.24
CA MET A 127 -5.81 15.00 -0.57
C MET A 127 -5.41 14.23 0.69
N PHE A 128 -5.90 13.01 0.84
CA PHE A 128 -5.54 12.14 1.94
C PHE A 128 -4.47 11.15 1.51
N PHE A 129 -3.39 11.06 2.26
CA PHE A 129 -2.30 10.11 2.09
C PHE A 129 -2.40 9.05 3.18
N PRO A 130 -2.78 7.81 2.84
CA PRO A 130 -2.82 6.71 3.81
C PRO A 130 -1.43 6.44 4.40
N ASP A 131 -1.40 6.14 5.70
CA ASP A 131 -0.19 5.79 6.42
C ASP A 131 -0.51 4.83 7.57
N THR A 132 0.50 4.17 8.10
CA THR A 132 0.40 3.31 9.28
C THR A 132 1.20 3.92 10.42
N LEU A 133 0.50 4.45 11.44
CA LEU A 133 1.16 5.08 12.58
C LEU A 133 1.84 4.07 13.51
N LYS A 134 1.24 2.92 13.70
CA LYS A 134 1.70 1.87 14.63
C LYS A 134 1.05 0.53 14.32
N GLY A 135 1.49 -0.53 14.99
CA GLY A 135 0.89 -1.86 14.89
C GLY A 135 1.39 -2.68 13.72
N TRP A 136 2.43 -2.21 13.02
CA TRP A 136 3.12 -2.99 12.01
C TRP A 136 4.32 -3.75 12.61
N LEU A 137 4.58 -4.93 12.09
CA LEU A 137 5.67 -5.80 12.48
C LEU A 137 6.58 -6.05 11.28
N ILE A 138 7.89 -5.84 11.45
CA ILE A 138 8.90 -6.27 10.48
C ILE A 138 9.66 -7.45 11.08
N ASP A 139 9.63 -8.60 10.41
CA ASP A 139 10.47 -9.74 10.75
C ASP A 139 11.95 -9.37 10.60
N GLY A 140 12.78 -9.71 11.59
CA GLY A 140 14.22 -9.39 11.59
C GLY A 140 14.97 -9.91 10.35
N LYS A 141 14.50 -11.00 9.73
CA LYS A 141 15.03 -11.49 8.44
C LYS A 141 14.81 -10.55 7.26
N ASN A 142 13.88 -9.60 7.38
CA ASN A 142 13.50 -8.61 6.37
C ASN A 142 13.97 -7.20 6.72
N ALA A 143 14.84 -7.02 7.74
CA ALA A 143 15.28 -5.70 8.22
C ALA A 143 15.92 -4.85 7.12
N ASP A 144 16.66 -5.49 6.20
CA ASP A 144 17.35 -4.84 5.09
C ASP A 144 16.61 -5.02 3.74
N ALA A 145 15.35 -5.42 3.75
CA ALA A 145 14.56 -5.68 2.55
C ALA A 145 13.54 -4.58 2.28
N LEU A 146 13.22 -4.37 1.00
CA LEU A 146 11.98 -3.69 0.62
C LEU A 146 10.85 -4.69 0.82
N VAL A 147 9.81 -4.31 1.59
CA VAL A 147 8.69 -5.20 1.90
C VAL A 147 7.35 -4.62 1.47
N ILE A 148 6.46 -5.50 1.01
CA ILE A 148 5.02 -5.26 0.87
C ILE A 148 4.34 -6.35 1.69
N GLN A 149 3.70 -5.97 2.81
CA GLN A 149 3.23 -6.97 3.76
C GLN A 149 1.92 -6.58 4.46
N SER A 150 1.26 -7.58 5.04
CA SER A 150 0.20 -7.36 6.04
C SER A 150 0.79 -6.77 7.32
N MET A 151 -0.05 -6.12 8.14
CA MET A 151 0.37 -5.46 9.39
C MET A 151 1.09 -6.42 10.36
N ASP A 152 0.65 -7.67 10.40
CA ASP A 152 1.18 -8.75 11.25
C ASP A 152 2.36 -9.51 10.60
N GLY A 153 2.70 -9.18 9.35
CA GLY A 153 3.77 -9.85 8.60
C GLY A 153 3.43 -11.26 8.10
N SER A 154 2.20 -11.76 8.29
CA SER A 154 1.81 -13.12 7.87
C SER A 154 1.78 -13.32 6.35
N VAL A 155 1.58 -12.26 5.60
CA VAL A 155 1.74 -12.22 4.14
C VAL A 155 2.77 -11.15 3.82
N CYS A 156 3.86 -11.53 3.17
CA CYS A 156 4.98 -10.63 2.91
C CYS A 156 5.65 -10.97 1.57
N LEU A 157 5.75 -9.98 0.70
CA LEU A 157 6.67 -9.99 -0.42
C LEU A 157 7.89 -9.15 -0.02
N SER A 158 9.07 -9.78 0.04
CA SER A 158 10.32 -9.10 0.38
C SER A 158 11.34 -9.21 -0.75
N LEU A 159 11.98 -8.08 -1.06
CA LEU A 159 13.04 -7.97 -2.06
C LEU A 159 14.35 -7.65 -1.35
N HIS A 160 15.27 -8.61 -1.37
CA HIS A 160 16.62 -8.49 -0.83
C HIS A 160 17.63 -8.32 -1.97
N GLU A 161 18.86 -7.98 -1.64
CA GLU A 161 19.95 -8.08 -2.59
C GLU A 161 20.15 -9.55 -3.03
N GLY A 162 19.85 -9.82 -4.31
CA GLY A 162 20.04 -11.16 -4.91
C GLY A 162 18.91 -12.16 -4.74
N LYS A 163 17.81 -11.84 -4.04
CA LYS A 163 16.63 -12.73 -3.96
C LYS A 163 15.32 -12.00 -3.74
N ALA A 164 14.23 -12.58 -4.24
CA ALA A 164 12.86 -12.23 -3.86
C ALA A 164 12.25 -13.37 -3.05
N VAL A 165 11.50 -13.07 -2.01
CA VAL A 165 10.82 -14.04 -1.15
C VAL A 165 9.35 -13.67 -1.03
N LEU A 166 8.47 -14.66 -1.21
CA LEU A 166 7.06 -14.57 -0.92
C LEU A 166 6.73 -15.52 0.24
N ASP A 167 6.42 -14.95 1.38
CA ASP A 167 5.92 -15.67 2.56
C ASP A 167 4.40 -15.50 2.63
N SER A 168 3.66 -16.60 2.59
CA SER A 168 2.22 -16.59 2.78
C SER A 168 1.72 -17.98 3.17
N PRO A 169 0.60 -18.10 3.92
CA PRO A 169 0.01 -19.40 4.24
C PRO A 169 -0.43 -20.18 2.99
N VAL A 170 -0.85 -19.48 1.95
CA VAL A 170 -1.29 -20.06 0.68
C VAL A 170 -0.84 -19.14 -0.47
N LEU A 171 -0.31 -19.72 -1.53
CA LEU A 171 -0.09 -19.06 -2.81
C LEU A 171 -0.99 -19.72 -3.86
N GLU A 172 -1.84 -18.94 -4.49
CA GLU A 172 -2.67 -19.36 -5.62
C GLU A 172 -2.24 -18.57 -6.87
N VAL A 173 -1.96 -19.31 -7.96
CA VAL A 173 -1.51 -18.74 -9.24
C VAL A 173 -2.53 -19.10 -10.31
N ASN A 174 -3.35 -18.13 -10.72
CA ASN A 174 -4.41 -18.29 -11.73
C ASN A 174 -3.96 -17.66 -13.05
N VAL A 175 -3.16 -18.39 -13.82
CA VAL A 175 -2.62 -17.93 -15.10
C VAL A 175 -2.75 -19.03 -16.16
N PRO A 176 -2.95 -18.69 -17.45
CA PRO A 176 -2.98 -19.68 -18.52
C PRO A 176 -1.67 -20.47 -18.67
N GLU A 177 -0.54 -19.83 -18.38
CA GLU A 177 0.80 -20.39 -18.54
C GLU A 177 1.76 -19.86 -17.47
N THR A 178 2.62 -20.76 -16.95
CA THR A 178 3.71 -20.41 -16.03
C THR A 178 5.01 -21.01 -16.54
N THR A 179 6.05 -20.19 -16.68
CA THR A 179 7.38 -20.64 -17.11
C THR A 179 8.42 -20.38 -16.02
N PHE A 180 9.20 -21.42 -15.67
CA PHE A 180 10.36 -21.32 -14.80
C PHE A 180 11.63 -21.59 -15.62
N ASN A 181 12.52 -20.59 -15.78
CA ASN A 181 13.76 -20.71 -16.55
C ASN A 181 14.95 -21.21 -15.70
N GLY A 182 14.70 -21.92 -14.64
CA GLY A 182 15.70 -22.44 -13.70
C GLY A 182 15.23 -23.71 -13.03
N ASN A 183 15.99 -24.15 -12.03
CA ASN A 183 15.63 -25.31 -11.25
C ASN A 183 14.48 -25.00 -10.29
N VAL A 184 13.54 -25.94 -10.15
CA VAL A 184 12.44 -25.87 -9.18
C VAL A 184 12.65 -26.96 -8.13
N THR A 185 12.61 -26.56 -6.84
CA THR A 185 12.64 -27.49 -5.71
C THR A 185 11.29 -27.44 -5.00
N VAL A 186 10.64 -28.58 -4.84
CA VAL A 186 9.40 -28.74 -4.08
C VAL A 186 9.71 -29.53 -2.81
N ASN A 187 9.60 -28.91 -1.64
CA ASN A 187 9.86 -29.52 -0.33
C ASN A 187 8.62 -30.21 0.27
N GLY A 188 7.58 -30.40 -0.49
CA GLY A 188 6.33 -31.00 -0.08
C GLY A 188 5.80 -31.95 -1.15
N ASN A 189 4.50 -32.21 -1.08
CA ASN A 189 3.83 -33.06 -2.09
C ASN A 189 3.56 -32.24 -3.36
N GLN A 190 3.65 -32.88 -4.51
CA GLN A 190 3.25 -32.37 -5.80
C GLN A 190 2.12 -33.23 -6.37
N ALA A 191 1.01 -32.59 -6.78
CA ALA A 191 -0.07 -33.21 -7.52
C ALA A 191 -0.19 -32.57 -8.90
N VAL A 192 -0.23 -33.35 -9.96
CA VAL A 192 -0.42 -32.89 -11.33
C VAL A 192 -1.72 -33.46 -11.86
N ASN A 193 -2.70 -32.61 -12.15
CA ASN A 193 -4.02 -32.98 -12.70
C ASN A 193 -4.05 -32.88 -14.23
N GLY A 194 -2.99 -33.21 -14.87
CA GLY A 194 -2.84 -33.18 -16.33
C GLY A 194 -1.66 -33.99 -16.75
N ASN A 195 -1.16 -33.76 -17.96
CA ASN A 195 0.02 -34.41 -18.45
C ASN A 195 1.27 -33.86 -17.75
N SER A 196 2.23 -34.75 -17.45
CA SER A 196 3.58 -34.37 -17.05
C SER A 196 4.54 -34.88 -18.09
N ASP A 197 5.22 -33.99 -18.80
CA ASP A 197 6.20 -34.35 -19.82
C ASP A 197 7.60 -33.99 -19.33
N SER A 198 8.52 -34.94 -19.35
CA SER A 198 9.91 -34.75 -18.92
C SER A 198 10.84 -35.02 -20.07
N ASN A 199 11.41 -33.92 -20.62
CA ASN A 199 12.30 -33.97 -21.77
C ASN A 199 13.75 -33.74 -21.35
N GLY A 200 14.62 -34.73 -21.64
CA GLY A 200 16.04 -34.72 -21.27
C GLY A 200 16.30 -35.09 -19.82
N GLY A 201 17.57 -35.35 -19.49
CA GLY A 201 17.97 -35.72 -18.13
C GLY A 201 17.48 -37.11 -17.68
N THR A 202 17.41 -37.32 -16.36
CA THR A 202 16.94 -38.55 -15.75
C THR A 202 15.76 -38.32 -14.83
N MET A 203 14.74 -39.18 -14.86
CA MET A 203 13.68 -39.21 -13.86
C MET A 203 14.04 -40.26 -12.80
N LYS A 204 14.17 -39.85 -11.53
CA LYS A 204 14.56 -40.77 -10.45
C LYS A 204 13.53 -40.79 -9.34
N HIS A 205 13.29 -42.02 -8.81
CA HIS A 205 12.56 -42.24 -7.57
C HIS A 205 13.48 -42.96 -6.57
N ASN A 206 13.71 -42.37 -5.38
CA ASN A 206 14.64 -42.92 -4.37
C ASN A 206 16.03 -43.26 -4.96
N GLY A 207 16.56 -42.37 -5.83
CA GLY A 207 17.87 -42.57 -6.48
C GLY A 207 17.92 -43.53 -7.64
N LYS A 208 16.85 -44.31 -7.92
CA LYS A 208 16.75 -45.23 -9.04
C LYS A 208 16.13 -44.56 -10.26
N ASP A 209 16.71 -44.73 -11.43
CA ASP A 209 16.16 -44.26 -12.71
C ASP A 209 14.84 -44.99 -13.01
N ILE A 210 13.80 -44.21 -13.28
CA ILE A 210 12.48 -44.71 -13.71
C ILE A 210 12.08 -44.10 -15.08
N GLY A 211 13.01 -43.43 -15.74
CA GLY A 211 12.82 -42.85 -17.07
C GLY A 211 12.84 -43.89 -18.18
N SER A 212 12.89 -43.41 -19.43
CA SER A 212 12.81 -44.25 -20.63
C SER A 212 13.97 -45.26 -20.80
N THR A 213 15.06 -45.08 -20.06
CA THR A 213 16.27 -45.93 -20.13
C THR A 213 16.39 -46.95 -19.00
N HIS A 214 15.41 -46.99 -18.07
CA HIS A 214 15.46 -47.94 -16.95
C HIS A 214 15.35 -49.38 -17.42
N ARG A 215 16.00 -50.28 -16.70
CA ARG A 215 16.03 -51.72 -17.01
C ARG A 215 15.64 -52.53 -15.77
N HIS A 216 15.06 -53.72 -16.03
CA HIS A 216 14.77 -54.71 -15.00
C HIS A 216 15.71 -55.91 -15.17
N ASP A 217 16.36 -56.32 -14.09
CA ASP A 217 17.19 -57.51 -14.08
C ASP A 217 16.31 -58.76 -13.92
N GLY A 218 16.73 -59.90 -14.51
CA GLY A 218 16.06 -61.17 -14.35
C GLY A 218 14.82 -61.38 -15.24
N VAL A 219 14.59 -60.51 -16.23
CA VAL A 219 13.46 -60.64 -17.17
C VAL A 219 13.96 -61.21 -18.50
N GLN A 220 13.35 -62.32 -18.97
CA GLN A 220 13.57 -62.80 -20.33
C GLN A 220 12.88 -61.90 -21.35
N SER A 221 13.60 -61.56 -22.42
CA SER A 221 13.00 -60.75 -23.50
C SER A 221 12.00 -61.63 -24.26
N GLY A 222 10.78 -61.11 -24.46
CA GLY A 222 9.71 -61.79 -25.24
C GLY A 222 9.14 -60.80 -26.28
N ASN A 223 8.34 -61.36 -27.21
CA ASN A 223 7.72 -60.62 -28.30
C ASN A 223 6.44 -59.88 -27.86
N SER A 224 6.04 -59.91 -26.59
CA SER A 224 4.83 -59.31 -26.07
C SER A 224 5.17 -58.24 -25.08
N ASN A 225 4.37 -57.15 -25.07
CA ASN A 225 4.46 -56.11 -24.05
C ASN A 225 3.87 -56.60 -22.72
N SER A 226 4.38 -56.12 -21.60
CA SER A 226 3.71 -56.32 -20.31
C SER A 226 2.32 -55.67 -20.33
N GLY A 227 1.38 -56.18 -19.56
CA GLY A 227 0.09 -55.51 -19.34
C GLY A 227 0.27 -54.14 -18.68
N VAL A 228 -0.83 -53.39 -18.60
CA VAL A 228 -0.85 -52.12 -17.84
C VAL A 228 -0.56 -52.38 -16.37
N PRO A 229 0.12 -51.45 -15.68
CA PRO A 229 0.28 -51.55 -14.23
C PRO A 229 -1.09 -51.56 -13.53
N ILE A 230 -1.23 -52.43 -12.55
CA ILE A 230 -2.43 -52.53 -11.70
C ILE A 230 -2.23 -51.70 -10.46
#